data_305a76102d9ab00268471419f5b6f82d
#
_entry.id   305a76102d9ab00268471419f5b6f82d
#
_cell.length_a   1.000
_cell.length_b   1.000
_cell.length_c   1.000
_cell.angle_alpha   90.00
_cell.angle_beta   90.00
_cell.angle_gamma   90.00
#
_symmetry.space_group_name_H-M   'P 1'
#
loop_
_entity.id
_entity.type
_entity.pdbx_description
1 polymer ?
#
loop_
_entity_poly.entity_id
_entity_poly.type
_entity_poly.pdbx_seq_one_letter_code
_entity_poly.pdbx_strand_id
1 'polypeptide(L)'
;LNTDQNPIGCTRAIAEYVARTQFADLPRAAVATTKLHILDALGIMLGAYGTRHALIRGLIELTLEQSARGQATIIGAGEKVGCADATMVNSVLANFLDFSDGHFMGGHINDRLVPPALAAAERANASGRDLLTAVVLGYEVYIDLANAFFKNVEPVSVKLPLFVMLGPLAGVVPPAKLLGLSEEQITGALGLAASLQIGGAQYVKSGGHEKDLTAGHESRRALLSVLAAQKGIFGSQNILEGERGVLNALGAAPNPALLLGKEYRIGECYFKPYPACRYLHASIEAAMNLVREHGIAAADIERAIVTTNRSSAGRLTYEIKSHVNAIFSHAYQVATVLMDGKPSLPVAWQEKVGNPAFQDLLSRIEVRADPKYEKQFEHRSVHQPPWPAELQVHLRDGRRFASEVLSPKGDPDNPMSPTEVKEKFVRLATTVISESKAHEIARLIERLEEVSHVGDLMQLLVVK
;
A
#
# COMPACT_ATOMS: atom_id res chain seq x y z
N LEU A 1 -38.15 31.85 -8.57
CA LEU A 1 -37.57 30.53 -8.25
C LEU A 1 -36.11 30.57 -8.67
N ASN A 2 -35.25 30.93 -7.74
CA ASN A 2 -33.79 30.96 -7.92
C ASN A 2 -33.30 29.56 -8.19
N THR A 3 -32.75 29.32 -9.34
CA THR A 3 -31.84 28.20 -9.64
C THR A 3 -30.50 28.53 -9.02
N ASP A 4 -30.39 28.49 -7.69
CA ASP A 4 -29.14 28.47 -7.01
C ASP A 4 -28.41 27.19 -7.45
N GLN A 5 -27.25 27.38 -8.10
CA GLN A 5 -26.33 26.36 -8.49
C GLN A 5 -25.94 25.59 -7.21
N ASN A 6 -26.63 24.49 -6.96
CA ASN A 6 -26.22 23.57 -5.89
C ASN A 6 -24.77 23.17 -6.20
N PRO A 7 -23.79 23.38 -5.32
CA PRO A 7 -22.41 23.03 -5.60
C PRO A 7 -22.37 21.55 -5.97
N ILE A 8 -21.64 21.23 -7.03
CA ILE A 8 -21.46 19.85 -7.51
C ILE A 8 -20.95 19.02 -6.31
N GLY A 9 -21.68 17.97 -5.95
CA GLY A 9 -21.30 17.11 -4.83
C GLY A 9 -19.99 16.37 -5.10
N CYS A 10 -19.29 15.97 -4.04
CA CYS A 10 -17.98 15.31 -4.14
C CYS A 10 -17.99 14.07 -5.02
N THR A 11 -19.05 13.24 -4.93
CA THR A 11 -19.18 12.03 -5.76
C THR A 11 -19.15 12.36 -7.25
N ARG A 12 -19.93 13.37 -7.66
CA ARG A 12 -19.97 13.80 -9.05
C ARG A 12 -18.71 14.53 -9.49
N ALA A 13 -18.09 15.33 -8.62
CA ALA A 13 -16.83 16.00 -8.91
C ALA A 13 -15.73 15.00 -9.25
N ILE A 14 -15.63 13.90 -8.50
CA ILE A 14 -14.71 12.80 -8.79
C ILE A 14 -15.02 12.18 -10.16
N ALA A 15 -16.30 11.89 -10.44
CA ALA A 15 -16.69 11.27 -11.70
C ALA A 15 -16.37 12.16 -12.92
N GLU A 16 -16.65 13.47 -12.84
CA GLU A 16 -16.31 14.43 -13.88
C GLU A 16 -14.78 14.52 -14.08
N TYR A 17 -14.00 14.60 -13.02
CA TYR A 17 -12.54 14.62 -13.08
C TYR A 17 -12.01 13.38 -13.79
N VAL A 18 -12.45 12.19 -13.38
CA VAL A 18 -12.00 10.91 -13.96
C VAL A 18 -12.39 10.78 -15.43
N ALA A 19 -13.63 11.13 -15.80
CA ALA A 19 -14.10 11.02 -17.17
C ALA A 19 -13.34 11.96 -18.13
N ARG A 20 -13.12 13.22 -17.72
CA ARG A 20 -12.62 14.28 -18.61
C ARG A 20 -11.10 14.31 -18.74
N THR A 21 -10.34 14.00 -17.71
CA THR A 21 -8.88 14.11 -17.74
C THR A 21 -8.26 13.15 -18.74
N GLN A 22 -7.37 13.66 -19.59
CA GLN A 22 -6.62 12.90 -20.59
C GLN A 22 -5.14 12.88 -20.25
N PHE A 23 -4.36 12.00 -20.89
CA PHE A 23 -2.91 11.91 -20.69
C PHE A 23 -2.17 13.24 -20.88
N ALA A 24 -2.62 14.03 -21.87
CA ALA A 24 -2.03 15.33 -22.18
C ALA A 24 -2.20 16.37 -21.05
N ASP A 25 -3.18 16.19 -20.18
CA ASP A 25 -3.44 17.09 -19.05
C ASP A 25 -2.54 16.81 -17.84
N LEU A 26 -1.83 15.68 -17.84
CA LEU A 26 -1.04 15.25 -16.70
C LEU A 26 0.32 15.95 -16.64
N PRO A 27 0.75 16.46 -15.47
CA PRO A 27 2.10 16.95 -15.29
C PRO A 27 3.14 15.82 -15.49
N ARG A 28 4.24 16.16 -16.15
CA ARG A 28 5.34 15.20 -16.38
C ARG A 28 5.88 14.58 -15.09
N ALA A 29 5.92 15.36 -14.01
CA ALA A 29 6.34 14.86 -12.69
C ALA A 29 5.40 13.79 -12.15
N ALA A 30 4.08 13.98 -12.25
CA ALA A 30 3.11 12.96 -11.82
C ALA A 30 3.24 11.68 -12.64
N VAL A 31 3.41 11.79 -13.96
CA VAL A 31 3.65 10.62 -14.83
C VAL A 31 4.93 9.89 -14.43
N ALA A 32 6.04 10.61 -14.20
CA ALA A 32 7.32 10.01 -13.81
C ALA A 32 7.21 9.28 -12.45
N THR A 33 6.56 9.90 -11.47
CA THR A 33 6.34 9.30 -10.15
C THR A 33 5.43 8.07 -10.24
N THR A 34 4.38 8.12 -11.07
CA THR A 34 3.47 6.98 -11.28
C THR A 34 4.20 5.76 -11.85
N LYS A 35 5.15 5.95 -12.76
CA LYS A 35 5.99 4.84 -13.26
C LYS A 35 6.74 4.13 -12.14
N LEU A 36 7.26 4.88 -11.17
CA LEU A 36 7.94 4.31 -10.00
C LEU A 36 6.98 3.52 -9.11
N HIS A 37 5.76 4.01 -8.89
CA HIS A 37 4.74 3.30 -8.10
C HIS A 37 4.29 2.01 -8.80
N ILE A 38 4.12 2.02 -10.12
CA ILE A 38 3.82 0.80 -10.89
C ILE A 38 4.99 -0.18 -10.79
N LEU A 39 6.22 0.28 -10.99
CA LEU A 39 7.41 -0.57 -10.91
C LEU A 39 7.55 -1.21 -9.52
N ASP A 40 7.34 -0.43 -8.47
CA ASP A 40 7.36 -0.90 -7.08
C ASP A 40 6.32 -2.01 -6.85
N ALA A 41 5.07 -1.79 -7.27
CA ALA A 41 3.99 -2.78 -7.15
C ALA A 41 4.33 -4.10 -7.89
N LEU A 42 4.86 -4.01 -9.12
CA LEU A 42 5.25 -5.18 -9.90
C LEU A 42 6.36 -5.99 -9.20
N GLY A 43 7.35 -5.31 -8.65
CA GLY A 43 8.43 -5.95 -7.88
C GLY A 43 7.90 -6.68 -6.65
N ILE A 44 7.00 -6.05 -5.90
CA ILE A 44 6.39 -6.64 -4.71
C ILE A 44 5.56 -7.88 -5.08
N MET A 45 4.75 -7.81 -6.15
CA MET A 45 3.94 -8.95 -6.62
C MET A 45 4.81 -10.14 -7.03
N LEU A 46 5.87 -9.92 -7.80
CA LEU A 46 6.82 -10.97 -8.18
C LEU A 46 7.56 -11.54 -6.97
N GLY A 47 8.02 -10.68 -6.06
CA GLY A 47 8.67 -11.10 -4.83
C GLY A 47 7.74 -11.90 -3.91
N ALA A 48 6.48 -11.49 -3.78
CA ALA A 48 5.46 -12.23 -3.01
C ALA A 48 5.19 -13.60 -3.64
N TYR A 49 5.01 -13.67 -4.94
CA TYR A 49 4.86 -14.94 -5.67
C TYR A 49 6.09 -15.85 -5.44
N GLY A 50 7.29 -15.28 -5.47
CA GLY A 50 8.55 -15.99 -5.25
C GLY A 50 8.70 -16.61 -3.86
N THR A 51 7.99 -16.12 -2.85
CA THR A 51 7.99 -16.71 -1.51
C THR A 51 7.41 -18.12 -1.48
N ARG A 52 6.59 -18.50 -2.48
CA ARG A 52 5.86 -19.77 -2.54
C ARG A 52 5.06 -20.08 -1.27
N HIS A 53 4.63 -19.05 -0.56
CA HIS A 53 3.88 -19.18 0.69
C HIS A 53 2.55 -19.94 0.45
N ALA A 54 2.14 -20.77 1.42
CA ALA A 54 0.94 -21.61 1.31
C ALA A 54 -0.34 -20.82 1.03
N LEU A 55 -0.50 -19.65 1.65
CA LEU A 55 -1.63 -18.74 1.42
C LEU A 55 -1.73 -18.34 -0.07
N ILE A 56 -0.62 -17.92 -0.69
CA ILE A 56 -0.58 -17.48 -2.09
C ILE A 56 -0.95 -18.64 -3.01
N ARG A 57 -0.35 -19.81 -2.81
CA ARG A 57 -0.65 -21.00 -3.60
C ARG A 57 -2.11 -21.40 -3.48
N GLY A 58 -2.62 -21.52 -2.23
CA GLY A 58 -4.02 -21.90 -2.00
C GLY A 58 -5.00 -20.86 -2.56
N LEU A 59 -4.68 -19.57 -2.55
CA LEU A 59 -5.52 -18.54 -3.16
C LEU A 59 -5.54 -18.66 -4.70
N ILE A 60 -4.40 -18.94 -5.34
CA ILE A 60 -4.33 -19.17 -6.79
C ILE A 60 -5.13 -20.43 -7.15
N GLU A 61 -4.92 -21.55 -6.47
CA GLU A 61 -5.64 -22.79 -6.68
C GLU A 61 -7.15 -22.59 -6.55
N LEU A 62 -7.61 -21.98 -5.45
CA LEU A 62 -9.03 -21.66 -5.24
C LEU A 62 -9.59 -20.76 -6.37
N THR A 63 -8.81 -19.79 -6.82
CA THR A 63 -9.22 -18.88 -7.90
C THR A 63 -9.37 -19.62 -9.22
N LEU A 64 -8.46 -20.52 -9.54
CA LEU A 64 -8.51 -21.34 -10.76
C LEU A 64 -9.71 -22.29 -10.78
N GLU A 65 -10.05 -22.86 -9.63
CA GLU A 65 -11.23 -23.72 -9.49
C GLU A 65 -12.56 -22.99 -9.74
N GLN A 66 -12.63 -21.70 -9.39
CA GLN A 66 -13.88 -20.91 -9.43
C GLN A 66 -14.02 -20.03 -10.67
N SER A 67 -12.92 -19.70 -11.35
CA SER A 67 -12.93 -18.72 -12.42
C SER A 67 -13.14 -19.33 -13.80
N ALA A 68 -14.13 -18.81 -14.54
CA ALA A 68 -14.60 -19.42 -15.81
C ALA A 68 -14.02 -18.79 -17.09
N ARG A 69 -13.33 -17.64 -17.06
CA ARG A 69 -12.91 -16.88 -18.26
C ARG A 69 -11.55 -16.21 -18.12
N GLY A 70 -10.66 -16.48 -19.05
CA GLY A 70 -9.33 -15.86 -19.13
C GLY A 70 -9.38 -14.43 -19.69
N GLN A 71 -9.48 -13.43 -18.82
CA GLN A 71 -9.53 -12.00 -19.18
C GLN A 71 -8.31 -11.21 -18.74
N ALA A 72 -7.69 -11.60 -17.63
CA ALA A 72 -6.54 -10.94 -17.05
C ALA A 72 -5.58 -11.96 -16.41
N THR A 73 -4.30 -11.61 -16.38
CA THR A 73 -3.20 -12.49 -15.97
C THR A 73 -2.98 -12.43 -14.46
N ILE A 74 -2.82 -13.59 -13.82
CA ILE A 74 -2.24 -13.69 -12.47
C ILE A 74 -0.72 -13.55 -12.61
N ILE A 75 -0.17 -12.48 -12.02
CA ILE A 75 1.28 -12.19 -12.08
C ILE A 75 2.07 -13.32 -11.41
N GLY A 76 3.14 -13.72 -12.04
CA GLY A 76 3.96 -14.86 -11.65
C GLY A 76 3.42 -16.18 -12.17
N ALA A 77 2.16 -16.52 -11.90
CA ALA A 77 1.56 -17.78 -12.27
C ALA A 77 1.32 -17.91 -13.78
N GLY A 78 0.90 -16.82 -14.43
CA GLY A 78 0.71 -16.78 -15.89
C GLY A 78 -0.68 -17.22 -16.35
N GLU A 79 -1.47 -17.84 -15.50
CA GLU A 79 -2.84 -18.20 -15.81
C GLU A 79 -3.71 -16.97 -15.98
N LYS A 80 -4.65 -17.04 -16.95
CA LYS A 80 -5.66 -16.03 -17.19
C LYS A 80 -6.98 -16.44 -16.56
N VAL A 81 -7.53 -15.57 -15.76
CA VAL A 81 -8.81 -15.75 -15.05
C VAL A 81 -9.75 -14.58 -15.30
N GLY A 82 -10.92 -14.57 -14.68
CA GLY A 82 -11.81 -13.41 -14.70
C GLY A 82 -11.10 -12.16 -14.20
N CYS A 83 -11.40 -11.01 -14.82
CA CYS A 83 -10.71 -9.74 -14.51
C CYS A 83 -10.74 -9.38 -13.01
N ALA A 84 -11.90 -9.57 -12.34
CA ALA A 84 -12.04 -9.30 -10.91
C ALA A 84 -11.25 -10.31 -10.06
N ASP A 85 -11.12 -11.54 -10.51
CA ASP A 85 -10.42 -12.60 -9.78
C ASP A 85 -8.90 -12.43 -9.91
N ALA A 86 -8.39 -12.08 -11.11
CA ALA A 86 -6.99 -11.67 -11.27
C ALA A 86 -6.64 -10.47 -10.40
N THR A 87 -7.55 -9.48 -10.33
CA THR A 87 -7.40 -8.31 -9.44
C THR A 87 -7.26 -8.73 -8.00
N MET A 88 -8.10 -9.65 -7.51
CA MET A 88 -8.02 -10.14 -6.13
C MET A 88 -6.66 -10.75 -5.83
N VAL A 89 -6.21 -11.70 -6.65
CA VAL A 89 -4.92 -12.38 -6.42
C VAL A 89 -3.75 -11.41 -6.49
N ASN A 90 -3.70 -10.57 -7.53
CA ASN A 90 -2.61 -9.61 -7.72
C ASN A 90 -2.56 -8.56 -6.61
N SER A 91 -3.71 -8.13 -6.06
CA SER A 91 -3.75 -7.21 -4.91
C SER A 91 -3.26 -7.89 -3.62
N VAL A 92 -3.56 -9.17 -3.42
CA VAL A 92 -2.98 -9.94 -2.31
C VAL A 92 -1.47 -10.04 -2.48
N LEU A 93 -0.96 -10.35 -3.67
CA LEU A 93 0.48 -10.38 -3.95
C LEU A 93 1.14 -9.02 -3.66
N ALA A 94 0.52 -7.91 -4.06
CA ALA A 94 1.04 -6.56 -3.83
C ALA A 94 1.03 -6.16 -2.33
N ASN A 95 0.15 -6.73 -1.50
CA ASN A 95 0.04 -6.44 -0.07
C ASN A 95 0.83 -7.40 0.83
N PHE A 96 1.06 -8.64 0.40
CA PHE A 96 1.51 -9.75 1.23
C PHE A 96 2.79 -9.48 2.01
N LEU A 97 3.79 -8.85 1.38
CA LEU A 97 5.06 -8.53 2.02
C LEU A 97 5.02 -7.28 2.92
N ASP A 98 3.88 -6.60 3.01
CA ASP A 98 3.74 -5.29 3.67
C ASP A 98 4.79 -4.27 3.19
N PHE A 99 5.11 -4.32 1.91
CA PHE A 99 6.19 -3.57 1.28
C PHE A 99 5.67 -2.51 0.29
N SER A 100 4.35 -2.44 0.11
CA SER A 100 3.64 -1.47 -0.73
C SER A 100 3.86 -0.04 -0.25
N ASP A 101 3.80 0.91 -1.18
CA ASP A 101 3.81 2.33 -0.89
C ASP A 101 2.61 2.76 -0.03
N GLY A 102 2.50 4.04 0.21
CA GLY A 102 1.34 4.58 0.90
C GLY A 102 1.43 6.08 1.12
N HIS A 103 0.37 6.59 1.76
CA HIS A 103 0.26 7.99 2.16
C HIS A 103 -0.03 8.07 3.66
N PHE A 104 0.53 9.06 4.37
CA PHE A 104 0.40 9.14 5.83
C PHE A 104 -1.04 9.22 6.31
N MET A 105 -1.90 9.86 5.54
CA MET A 105 -3.31 10.00 5.90
C MET A 105 -4.14 8.78 5.48
N GLY A 106 -3.78 8.07 4.41
CA GLY A 106 -4.60 7.03 3.82
C GLY A 106 -4.09 5.60 4.01
N GLY A 107 -2.81 5.43 4.32
CA GLY A 107 -2.17 4.10 4.35
C GLY A 107 -1.77 3.57 2.97
N HIS A 108 -1.89 2.28 2.75
CA HIS A 108 -1.46 1.58 1.54
C HIS A 108 -2.25 1.97 0.29
N ILE A 109 -1.61 2.15 -0.86
CA ILE A 109 -2.24 2.63 -2.10
C ILE A 109 -2.02 1.71 -3.31
N ASN A 110 -0.74 1.42 -3.69
CA ASN A 110 -0.47 0.71 -4.94
C ASN A 110 -1.08 -0.68 -5.01
N ASP A 111 -1.19 -1.37 -3.89
CA ASP A 111 -1.80 -2.70 -3.78
C ASP A 111 -3.31 -2.71 -4.04
N ARG A 112 -3.95 -1.53 -4.04
CA ARG A 112 -5.37 -1.31 -4.30
C ARG A 112 -5.67 -0.69 -5.65
N LEU A 113 -4.70 0.03 -6.23
CA LEU A 113 -4.90 0.77 -7.47
C LEU A 113 -4.23 0.11 -8.68
N VAL A 114 -3.00 -0.39 -8.52
CA VAL A 114 -2.23 -0.94 -9.64
C VAL A 114 -2.80 -2.28 -10.13
N PRO A 115 -3.14 -3.27 -9.29
CA PRO A 115 -3.70 -4.53 -9.75
C PRO A 115 -5.03 -4.39 -10.51
N PRO A 116 -6.04 -3.63 -10.03
CA PRO A 116 -7.26 -3.42 -10.81
C PRO A 116 -7.01 -2.62 -12.10
N ALA A 117 -6.04 -1.69 -12.10
CA ALA A 117 -5.64 -0.99 -13.32
C ALA A 117 -5.06 -1.95 -14.38
N LEU A 118 -4.11 -2.80 -13.98
CA LEU A 118 -3.49 -3.79 -14.88
C LEU A 118 -4.53 -4.76 -15.46
N ALA A 119 -5.41 -5.29 -14.62
CA ALA A 119 -6.45 -6.22 -15.05
C ALA A 119 -7.45 -5.56 -16.01
N ALA A 120 -7.86 -4.32 -15.75
CA ALA A 120 -8.74 -3.56 -16.64
C ALA A 120 -8.02 -3.16 -17.93
N ALA A 121 -6.75 -2.77 -17.88
CA ALA A 121 -5.94 -2.43 -19.04
C ALA A 121 -5.76 -3.63 -19.98
N GLU A 122 -5.47 -4.80 -19.42
CA GLU A 122 -5.34 -6.05 -20.20
C GLU A 122 -6.68 -6.38 -20.88
N ARG A 123 -7.79 -6.32 -20.13
CA ARG A 123 -9.15 -6.55 -20.67
C ARG A 123 -9.54 -5.56 -21.76
N ALA A 124 -9.17 -4.28 -21.63
CA ALA A 124 -9.46 -3.23 -22.59
C ALA A 124 -8.47 -3.16 -23.77
N ASN A 125 -7.41 -3.97 -23.75
CA ASN A 125 -6.26 -3.84 -24.66
C ASN A 125 -5.70 -2.41 -24.68
N ALA A 126 -5.60 -1.79 -23.50
CA ALA A 126 -5.23 -0.39 -23.31
C ALA A 126 -3.75 -0.13 -23.57
N SER A 127 -3.41 1.12 -23.91
CA SER A 127 -2.04 1.60 -24.04
C SER A 127 -1.41 1.91 -22.68
N GLY A 128 -0.08 2.07 -22.64
CA GLY A 128 0.61 2.53 -21.46
C GLY A 128 0.23 3.96 -21.06
N ARG A 129 -0.15 4.83 -22.00
CA ARG A 129 -0.69 6.17 -21.68
C ARG A 129 -2.02 6.08 -20.93
N ASP A 130 -2.90 5.18 -21.36
CA ASP A 130 -4.19 4.96 -20.69
C ASP A 130 -3.97 4.42 -19.28
N LEU A 131 -3.05 3.47 -19.11
CA LEU A 131 -2.70 2.92 -17.81
C LEU A 131 -2.12 3.99 -16.88
N LEU A 132 -1.17 4.80 -17.37
CA LEU A 132 -0.58 5.91 -16.61
C LEU A 132 -1.65 6.91 -16.17
N THR A 133 -2.53 7.31 -17.09
CA THR A 133 -3.63 8.23 -16.79
C THR A 133 -4.51 7.67 -15.68
N ALA A 134 -4.94 6.43 -15.83
CA ALA A 134 -5.82 5.77 -14.87
C ALA A 134 -5.20 5.67 -13.47
N VAL A 135 -3.93 5.31 -13.38
CA VAL A 135 -3.24 5.17 -12.09
C VAL A 135 -3.02 6.53 -11.44
N VAL A 136 -2.57 7.57 -12.18
CA VAL A 136 -2.47 8.94 -11.64
C VAL A 136 -3.78 9.38 -11.02
N LEU A 137 -4.88 9.26 -11.77
CA LEU A 137 -6.22 9.66 -11.29
C LEU A 137 -6.62 8.89 -10.02
N GLY A 138 -6.30 7.60 -9.96
CA GLY A 138 -6.55 6.77 -8.79
C GLY A 138 -5.81 7.29 -7.54
N TYR A 139 -4.53 7.65 -7.68
CA TYR A 139 -3.74 8.22 -6.58
C TYR A 139 -4.30 9.56 -6.12
N GLU A 140 -4.59 10.48 -7.05
CA GLU A 140 -5.11 11.80 -6.69
C GLU A 140 -6.46 11.71 -5.96
N VAL A 141 -7.38 10.87 -6.44
CA VAL A 141 -8.66 10.64 -5.77
C VAL A 141 -8.45 9.98 -4.40
N TYR A 142 -7.53 9.03 -4.28
CA TYR A 142 -7.22 8.38 -3.00
C TYR A 142 -6.72 9.40 -1.97
N ILE A 143 -5.77 10.25 -2.35
CA ILE A 143 -5.17 11.27 -1.48
C ILE A 143 -6.20 12.32 -1.08
N ASP A 144 -7.03 12.78 -2.03
CA ASP A 144 -8.10 13.73 -1.76
C ASP A 144 -9.13 13.18 -0.76
N LEU A 145 -9.58 11.95 -0.96
CA LEU A 145 -10.50 11.30 -0.03
C LEU A 145 -9.85 11.06 1.34
N ALA A 146 -8.58 10.64 1.38
CA ALA A 146 -7.86 10.47 2.63
C ALA A 146 -7.80 11.78 3.43
N ASN A 147 -7.44 12.89 2.78
CA ASN A 147 -7.41 14.19 3.41
C ASN A 147 -8.80 14.67 3.85
N ALA A 148 -9.82 14.45 3.03
CA ALA A 148 -11.20 14.82 3.35
C ALA A 148 -11.71 14.07 4.59
N PHE A 149 -11.43 12.77 4.69
CA PHE A 149 -11.84 11.96 5.82
C PHE A 149 -11.05 12.31 7.11
N PHE A 150 -9.74 12.51 7.00
CA PHE A 150 -8.90 12.73 8.18
C PHE A 150 -8.98 14.11 8.81
N LYS A 151 -9.19 15.18 8.03
CA LYS A 151 -9.25 16.55 8.57
C LYS A 151 -10.42 16.79 9.53
N ASN A 152 -11.47 15.96 9.43
CA ASN A 152 -12.74 16.23 10.07
C ASN A 152 -13.26 15.09 10.96
N VAL A 153 -12.54 13.98 11.04
CA VAL A 153 -12.93 12.83 11.85
C VAL A 153 -11.93 12.70 12.99
N GLU A 154 -12.38 12.87 14.23
CA GLU A 154 -11.66 12.35 15.41
C GLU A 154 -11.25 10.90 15.08
N PRO A 155 -10.04 10.46 15.43
CA PRO A 155 -9.55 9.16 14.98
C PRO A 155 -10.38 7.99 15.52
N VAL A 156 -11.54 7.75 14.91
CA VAL A 156 -12.20 6.41 14.87
C VAL A 156 -11.17 5.37 14.42
N SER A 157 -10.12 5.88 13.82
CA SER A 157 -9.07 5.21 13.08
C SER A 157 -8.19 4.24 13.85
N VAL A 158 -8.09 4.32 15.16
CA VAL A 158 -7.27 3.33 15.90
C VAL A 158 -7.95 1.97 15.92
N LYS A 159 -9.26 1.92 15.73
CA LYS A 159 -10.04 0.68 15.75
C LYS A 159 -10.47 0.20 14.36
N LEU A 160 -10.62 1.11 13.38
CA LEU A 160 -10.96 0.81 12.00
C LEU A 160 -9.93 1.43 11.06
N PRO A 161 -9.16 0.63 10.31
CA PRO A 161 -8.19 1.17 9.36
C PRO A 161 -8.93 1.87 8.21
N LEU A 162 -8.70 3.18 8.02
CA LEU A 162 -9.41 3.99 7.00
C LEU A 162 -9.13 3.55 5.57
N PHE A 163 -7.97 2.94 5.30
CA PHE A 163 -7.68 2.39 3.97
C PHE A 163 -8.72 1.36 3.51
N VAL A 164 -9.40 0.66 4.44
CA VAL A 164 -10.49 -0.27 4.13
C VAL A 164 -11.67 0.45 3.45
N MET A 165 -11.88 1.73 3.76
CA MET A 165 -12.93 2.54 3.13
C MET A 165 -12.45 3.24 1.87
N LEU A 166 -11.20 3.73 1.88
CA LEU A 166 -10.60 4.44 0.77
C LEU A 166 -10.30 3.50 -0.41
N GLY A 167 -9.84 2.29 -0.11
CA GLY A 167 -9.45 1.29 -1.11
C GLY A 167 -10.55 1.00 -2.14
N PRO A 168 -11.77 0.61 -1.74
CA PRO A 168 -12.86 0.37 -2.68
C PRO A 168 -13.28 1.62 -3.46
N LEU A 169 -13.33 2.80 -2.83
CA LEU A 169 -13.72 4.04 -3.47
C LEU A 169 -12.71 4.48 -4.54
N ALA A 170 -11.45 4.63 -4.17
CA ALA A 170 -10.43 5.03 -5.12
C ALA A 170 -10.08 3.90 -6.11
N GLY A 171 -10.22 2.65 -5.70
CA GLY A 171 -10.03 1.48 -6.55
C GLY A 171 -11.00 1.39 -7.73
N VAL A 172 -12.14 2.10 -7.70
CA VAL A 172 -13.05 2.27 -8.84
C VAL A 172 -12.41 3.09 -9.97
N VAL A 173 -11.56 4.06 -9.62
CA VAL A 173 -11.09 5.09 -10.56
C VAL A 173 -10.26 4.50 -11.71
N PRO A 174 -9.20 3.71 -11.49
CA PRO A 174 -8.39 3.20 -12.60
C PRO A 174 -9.19 2.32 -13.57
N PRO A 175 -9.96 1.31 -13.13
CA PRO A 175 -10.72 0.49 -14.07
C PRO A 175 -11.86 1.25 -14.75
N ALA A 176 -12.50 2.21 -14.07
CA ALA A 176 -13.54 3.04 -14.69
C ALA A 176 -12.98 3.88 -15.84
N LYS A 177 -11.80 4.49 -15.65
CA LYS A 177 -11.10 5.24 -16.71
C LYS A 177 -10.72 4.35 -17.88
N LEU A 178 -10.09 3.21 -17.62
CA LEU A 178 -9.61 2.27 -18.63
C LEU A 178 -10.73 1.60 -19.43
N LEU A 179 -11.88 1.38 -18.80
CA LEU A 179 -13.05 0.79 -19.46
C LEU A 179 -14.00 1.84 -20.06
N GLY A 180 -13.63 3.13 -20.05
CA GLY A 180 -14.36 4.22 -20.71
C GLY A 180 -15.74 4.49 -20.14
N LEU A 181 -15.92 4.42 -18.81
CA LEU A 181 -17.20 4.70 -18.17
C LEU A 181 -17.58 6.18 -18.30
N SER A 182 -18.88 6.44 -18.48
CA SER A 182 -19.44 7.80 -18.41
C SER A 182 -19.43 8.34 -16.97
N GLU A 183 -19.58 9.66 -16.81
CA GLU A 183 -19.69 10.33 -15.50
C GLU A 183 -20.78 9.68 -14.63
N GLU A 184 -21.95 9.38 -15.21
CA GLU A 184 -23.05 8.72 -14.51
C GLU A 184 -22.70 7.30 -14.07
N GLN A 185 -22.02 6.53 -14.93
CA GLN A 185 -21.55 5.19 -14.61
C GLN A 185 -20.49 5.19 -13.52
N ILE A 186 -19.56 6.15 -13.55
CA ILE A 186 -18.53 6.30 -12.50
C ILE A 186 -19.19 6.63 -11.16
N THR A 187 -20.12 7.57 -11.14
CA THR A 187 -20.91 7.94 -9.95
C THR A 187 -21.63 6.72 -9.37
N GLY A 188 -22.29 5.96 -10.23
CA GLY A 188 -22.97 4.72 -9.83
C GLY A 188 -22.02 3.64 -9.31
N ALA A 189 -20.84 3.49 -9.93
CA ALA A 189 -19.80 2.55 -9.48
C ALA A 189 -19.24 2.93 -8.11
N LEU A 190 -19.01 4.22 -7.84
CA LEU A 190 -18.62 4.73 -6.51
C LEU A 190 -19.67 4.38 -5.46
N GLY A 191 -20.97 4.55 -5.79
CA GLY A 191 -22.07 4.19 -4.91
C GLY A 191 -22.12 2.70 -4.57
N LEU A 192 -21.86 1.82 -5.53
CA LEU A 192 -21.76 0.37 -5.29
C LEU A 192 -20.53 0.00 -4.45
N ALA A 193 -19.38 0.60 -4.76
CA ALA A 193 -18.13 0.30 -4.08
C ALA A 193 -18.15 0.73 -2.61
N ALA A 194 -18.80 1.85 -2.29
CA ALA A 194 -18.92 2.37 -0.94
C ALA A 194 -19.81 1.52 -0.02
N SER A 195 -20.70 0.70 -0.57
CA SER A 195 -21.61 -0.12 0.22
C SER A 195 -20.85 -1.25 0.93
N LEU A 196 -20.43 -0.98 2.16
CA LEU A 196 -19.97 -1.93 3.18
C LEU A 196 -18.65 -2.69 2.96
N GLN A 197 -17.60 -2.17 3.58
CA GLN A 197 -16.60 -3.03 4.21
C GLN A 197 -16.29 -2.47 5.61
N ILE A 198 -16.57 -3.25 6.63
CA ILE A 198 -16.07 -3.02 7.97
C ILE A 198 -14.96 -4.05 8.17
N GLY A 199 -13.71 -3.63 8.11
CA GLY A 199 -12.55 -4.47 8.42
C GLY A 199 -12.02 -4.15 9.81
N GLY A 200 -11.97 -5.14 10.70
CA GLY A 200 -11.31 -4.99 12.00
C GLY A 200 -9.78 -5.09 11.86
N ALA A 201 -9.03 -4.52 12.82
CA ALA A 201 -7.56 -4.61 12.88
C ALA A 201 -7.08 -5.68 13.90
N GLN A 202 -7.90 -6.67 14.22
CA GLN A 202 -7.56 -7.71 15.19
C GLN A 202 -6.35 -8.55 14.75
N TYR A 203 -6.12 -8.68 13.44
CA TYR A 203 -4.96 -9.37 12.87
C TYR A 203 -3.62 -8.86 13.39
N VAL A 204 -3.51 -7.58 13.76
CA VAL A 204 -2.30 -7.00 14.34
C VAL A 204 -1.88 -7.75 15.62
N LYS A 205 -2.85 -8.26 16.39
CA LYS A 205 -2.64 -9.03 17.62
C LYS A 205 -2.70 -10.54 17.38
N SER A 206 -3.68 -11.01 16.61
CA SER A 206 -3.90 -12.44 16.38
C SER A 206 -2.95 -13.05 15.35
N GLY A 207 -2.40 -12.25 14.43
CA GLY A 207 -1.59 -12.74 13.32
C GLY A 207 -2.41 -13.42 12.21
N GLY A 208 -3.69 -13.09 12.09
CA GLY A 208 -4.60 -13.69 11.12
C GLY A 208 -4.34 -13.23 9.68
N HIS A 209 -4.70 -14.09 8.73
CA HIS A 209 -4.52 -13.85 7.28
C HIS A 209 -5.54 -12.88 6.68
N GLU A 210 -6.53 -12.43 7.44
CA GLU A 210 -7.46 -11.39 6.98
C GLU A 210 -6.74 -10.11 6.54
N LYS A 211 -5.59 -9.80 7.14
CA LYS A 211 -4.71 -8.69 6.70
C LYS A 211 -4.30 -8.84 5.25
N ASP A 212 -3.87 -10.04 4.85
CA ASP A 212 -3.35 -10.31 3.52
C ASP A 212 -4.44 -10.26 2.46
N LEU A 213 -5.64 -10.74 2.81
CA LEU A 213 -6.78 -10.81 1.89
C LEU A 213 -7.52 -9.47 1.72
N THR A 214 -7.36 -8.54 2.67
CA THR A 214 -8.13 -7.28 2.69
C THR A 214 -7.97 -6.49 1.37
N ALA A 215 -6.74 -6.23 0.92
CA ALA A 215 -6.50 -5.49 -0.32
C ALA A 215 -7.12 -6.19 -1.55
N GLY A 216 -7.05 -7.53 -1.59
CA GLY A 216 -7.67 -8.33 -2.66
C GLY A 216 -9.19 -8.16 -2.71
N HIS A 217 -9.86 -8.27 -1.56
CA HIS A 217 -11.31 -8.09 -1.48
C HIS A 217 -11.76 -6.69 -1.85
N GLU A 218 -11.04 -5.67 -1.38
CA GLU A 218 -11.30 -4.25 -1.68
C GLU A 218 -11.21 -3.98 -3.18
N SER A 219 -10.11 -4.38 -3.81
CA SER A 219 -9.85 -4.14 -5.23
C SER A 219 -10.79 -4.95 -6.13
N ARG A 220 -11.07 -6.23 -5.77
CA ARG A 220 -12.05 -7.05 -6.48
C ARG A 220 -13.43 -6.40 -6.49
N ARG A 221 -13.86 -5.88 -5.34
CA ARG A 221 -15.13 -5.18 -5.20
C ARG A 221 -15.18 -3.92 -6.05
N ALA A 222 -14.13 -3.09 -6.00
CA ALA A 222 -14.04 -1.88 -6.82
C ALA A 222 -14.23 -2.21 -8.30
N LEU A 223 -13.50 -3.21 -8.81
CA LEU A 223 -13.62 -3.63 -10.21
C LEU A 223 -15.02 -4.21 -10.53
N LEU A 224 -15.59 -5.03 -9.65
CA LEU A 224 -16.95 -5.56 -9.85
C LEU A 224 -17.99 -4.43 -9.89
N SER A 225 -17.83 -3.38 -9.08
CA SER A 225 -18.70 -2.19 -9.11
C SER A 225 -18.63 -1.47 -10.45
N VAL A 226 -17.44 -1.35 -11.03
CA VAL A 226 -17.24 -0.78 -12.38
C VAL A 226 -17.91 -1.65 -13.45
N LEU A 227 -17.71 -2.96 -13.40
CA LEU A 227 -18.33 -3.89 -14.35
C LEU A 227 -19.85 -3.93 -14.24
N ALA A 228 -20.40 -3.80 -13.03
CA ALA A 228 -21.83 -3.69 -12.78
C ALA A 228 -22.40 -2.40 -13.36
N ALA A 229 -21.72 -1.27 -13.14
CA ALA A 229 -22.14 0.04 -13.70
C ALA A 229 -22.13 0.04 -15.23
N GLN A 230 -21.20 -0.65 -15.90
CA GLN A 230 -21.23 -0.86 -17.35
C GLN A 230 -22.50 -1.60 -17.82
N LYS A 231 -23.12 -2.39 -16.94
CA LYS A 231 -24.36 -3.13 -17.22
C LYS A 231 -25.62 -2.39 -16.77
N GLY A 232 -25.50 -1.13 -16.34
CA GLY A 232 -26.64 -0.34 -15.88
C GLY A 232 -27.08 -0.63 -14.45
N ILE A 233 -26.23 -1.30 -13.64
CA ILE A 233 -26.48 -1.51 -12.21
C ILE A 233 -25.78 -0.41 -11.44
N PHE A 234 -26.54 0.51 -10.83
CA PHE A 234 -26.00 1.70 -10.20
C PHE A 234 -26.21 1.71 -8.68
N GLY A 235 -25.23 2.23 -7.95
CA GLY A 235 -25.37 2.65 -6.56
C GLY A 235 -25.90 4.07 -6.42
N SER A 236 -25.91 4.56 -5.20
CA SER A 236 -26.36 5.93 -4.89
C SER A 236 -25.47 6.97 -5.57
N GLN A 237 -26.07 7.95 -6.26
CA GLN A 237 -25.35 8.95 -7.05
C GLN A 237 -24.66 10.04 -6.21
N ASN A 238 -24.96 10.13 -4.91
CA ASN A 238 -24.40 11.06 -3.94
C ASN A 238 -23.87 10.32 -2.68
N ILE A 239 -23.24 9.18 -2.91
CA ILE A 239 -22.85 8.26 -1.83
C ILE A 239 -21.88 8.89 -0.82
N LEU A 240 -21.04 9.84 -1.22
CA LEU A 240 -20.13 10.51 -0.32
C LEU A 240 -20.83 11.56 0.53
N GLU A 241 -21.52 12.52 -0.12
CA GLU A 241 -22.07 13.74 0.49
C GLU A 241 -23.55 13.64 0.88
N GLY A 242 -24.25 12.58 0.50
CA GLY A 242 -25.68 12.42 0.82
C GLY A 242 -25.98 12.41 2.32
N GLU A 243 -27.23 12.70 2.71
CA GLU A 243 -27.67 12.70 4.12
C GLU A 243 -27.30 11.41 4.87
N ARG A 244 -27.35 10.28 4.18
CA ARG A 244 -26.93 8.95 4.67
C ARG A 244 -25.67 8.44 3.97
N GLY A 245 -24.87 9.36 3.46
CA GLY A 245 -23.62 9.06 2.75
C GLY A 245 -22.46 8.82 3.70
N VAL A 246 -21.34 8.39 3.11
CA VAL A 246 -20.14 7.96 3.83
C VAL A 246 -19.56 9.08 4.70
N LEU A 247 -19.47 10.32 4.18
CA LEU A 247 -18.92 11.45 4.94
C LEU A 247 -19.75 11.73 6.18
N ASN A 248 -21.08 11.78 6.04
CA ASN A 248 -21.97 12.01 7.16
C ASN A 248 -21.94 10.87 8.19
N ALA A 249 -21.91 9.62 7.72
CA ALA A 249 -21.80 8.44 8.60
C ALA A 249 -20.50 8.43 9.42
N LEU A 250 -19.43 9.07 8.92
CA LEU A 250 -18.16 9.23 9.61
C LEU A 250 -18.07 10.50 10.46
N GLY A 251 -19.08 11.35 10.46
CA GLY A 251 -19.02 12.66 11.11
C GLY A 251 -18.09 13.65 10.41
N ALA A 252 -17.74 13.40 9.15
CA ALA A 252 -16.94 14.30 8.33
C ALA A 252 -17.77 15.43 7.74
N ALA A 253 -17.12 16.52 7.28
CA ALA A 253 -17.80 17.60 6.57
C ALA A 253 -18.49 17.02 5.31
N PRO A 254 -19.78 17.35 5.08
CA PRO A 254 -20.56 16.74 4.00
C PRO A 254 -20.06 17.13 2.60
N ASN A 255 -19.31 18.21 2.45
CA ASN A 255 -18.78 18.67 1.18
C ASN A 255 -17.34 19.19 1.34
N PRO A 256 -16.33 18.32 1.57
CA PRO A 256 -14.94 18.73 1.70
C PRO A 256 -14.44 19.29 0.36
N ALA A 257 -13.56 20.29 0.43
CA ALA A 257 -12.87 20.78 -0.76
C ALA A 257 -11.93 19.70 -1.30
N LEU A 258 -12.21 19.19 -2.49
CA LEU A 258 -11.32 18.31 -3.24
C LEU A 258 -10.43 19.16 -4.17
N LEU A 259 -9.17 18.75 -4.29
CA LEU A 259 -8.17 19.45 -5.11
C LEU A 259 -8.05 18.88 -6.53
N LEU A 260 -8.84 17.90 -6.87
CA LEU A 260 -8.87 17.13 -8.13
C LEU A 260 -8.33 17.91 -9.35
N GLY A 261 -7.14 17.57 -9.82
CA GLY A 261 -6.50 18.20 -10.97
C GLY A 261 -5.95 19.62 -10.77
N LYS A 262 -6.16 20.26 -9.62
CA LYS A 262 -5.58 21.57 -9.30
C LYS A 262 -4.14 21.45 -8.80
N GLU A 263 -3.91 20.43 -8.00
CA GLU A 263 -2.61 20.05 -7.49
C GLU A 263 -2.45 18.54 -7.61
N TYR A 264 -1.30 18.07 -8.11
CA TYR A 264 -1.00 16.64 -8.19
C TYR A 264 -0.10 16.26 -7.02
N ARG A 265 -0.61 15.39 -6.14
CA ARG A 265 -0.02 15.07 -4.85
C ARG A 265 0.54 13.65 -4.72
N ILE A 266 0.61 12.91 -5.83
CA ILE A 266 1.22 11.57 -5.84
C ILE A 266 2.65 11.56 -5.28
N GLY A 267 3.37 12.69 -5.39
CA GLY A 267 4.70 12.87 -4.80
C GLY A 267 4.72 12.92 -3.27
N GLU A 268 3.57 13.05 -2.61
CA GLU A 268 3.44 12.97 -1.16
C GLU A 268 3.42 11.52 -0.64
N CYS A 269 3.37 10.53 -1.55
CA CYS A 269 3.38 9.12 -1.19
C CYS A 269 4.80 8.66 -0.85
N TYR A 270 4.92 7.90 0.23
CA TYR A 270 6.17 7.26 0.61
C TYR A 270 6.37 5.93 -0.13
N PHE A 271 7.61 5.57 -0.38
CA PHE A 271 8.01 4.19 -0.69
C PHE A 271 8.53 3.50 0.58
N LYS A 272 8.30 2.20 0.72
CA LYS A 272 8.88 1.43 1.81
C LYS A 272 10.22 0.82 1.40
N PRO A 273 11.33 1.13 2.07
CA PRO A 273 12.61 0.43 1.87
C PRO A 273 12.69 -0.89 2.65
N TYR A 274 11.80 -1.10 3.65
CA TYR A 274 11.77 -2.26 4.54
C TYR A 274 10.41 -2.97 4.48
N PRO A 275 10.36 -4.33 4.45
CA PRO A 275 9.12 -5.10 4.37
C PRO A 275 8.47 -5.26 5.75
N ALA A 276 7.95 -4.16 6.28
CA ALA A 276 7.34 -4.07 7.60
C ALA A 276 6.29 -2.96 7.65
N CYS A 277 5.46 -2.97 8.68
CA CYS A 277 4.53 -1.89 8.96
C CYS A 277 5.27 -0.55 9.03
N ARG A 278 4.73 0.50 8.38
CA ARG A 278 5.38 1.82 8.31
C ARG A 278 5.71 2.41 9.67
N TYR A 279 4.91 2.12 10.69
CA TYR A 279 5.13 2.55 12.08
C TYR A 279 6.50 2.12 12.65
N LEU A 280 7.13 1.07 12.08
CA LEU A 280 8.35 0.47 12.59
C LEU A 280 9.60 0.96 11.88
N HIS A 281 9.45 1.69 10.76
CA HIS A 281 10.59 2.00 9.89
C HIS A 281 11.67 2.83 10.60
N ALA A 282 11.29 3.80 11.44
CA ALA A 282 12.26 4.60 12.19
C ALA A 282 13.09 3.74 13.17
N SER A 283 12.48 2.77 13.85
CA SER A 283 13.21 1.87 14.75
C SER A 283 14.09 0.87 14.00
N ILE A 284 13.66 0.41 12.82
CA ILE A 284 14.47 -0.44 11.93
C ILE A 284 15.71 0.35 11.48
N GLU A 285 15.53 1.57 11.02
CA GLU A 285 16.64 2.42 10.55
C GLU A 285 17.59 2.80 11.68
N ALA A 286 17.07 3.12 12.86
CA ALA A 286 17.88 3.36 14.05
C ALA A 286 18.75 2.14 14.42
N ALA A 287 18.20 0.93 14.31
CA ALA A 287 18.95 -0.30 14.53
C ALA A 287 20.04 -0.50 13.47
N MET A 288 19.74 -0.24 12.19
CA MET A 288 20.71 -0.31 11.09
C MET A 288 21.86 0.69 11.28
N ASN A 289 21.56 1.92 11.72
CA ASN A 289 22.56 2.93 12.02
C ASN A 289 23.50 2.45 13.12
N LEU A 290 22.97 1.96 14.23
CA LEU A 290 23.79 1.50 15.36
C LEU A 290 24.69 0.32 14.98
N VAL A 291 24.18 -0.66 14.22
CA VAL A 291 25.00 -1.78 13.75
C VAL A 291 26.10 -1.30 12.82
N ARG A 292 25.77 -0.41 11.86
CA ARG A 292 26.75 0.12 10.90
C ARG A 292 27.84 0.97 11.56
N GLU A 293 27.47 1.82 12.52
CA GLU A 293 28.37 2.81 13.11
C GLU A 293 29.24 2.24 14.22
N HIS A 294 28.72 1.25 14.96
CA HIS A 294 29.38 0.74 16.16
C HIS A 294 29.72 -0.74 16.11
N GLY A 295 29.33 -1.46 15.04
CA GLY A 295 29.64 -2.90 14.91
C GLY A 295 29.06 -3.74 16.05
N ILE A 296 27.88 -3.40 16.56
CA ILE A 296 27.26 -4.07 17.72
C ILE A 296 26.99 -5.53 17.38
N ALA A 297 27.55 -6.45 18.18
CA ALA A 297 27.23 -7.87 18.10
C ALA A 297 26.01 -8.18 18.98
N ALA A 298 25.06 -8.95 18.46
CA ALA A 298 23.83 -9.31 19.17
C ALA A 298 24.09 -9.98 20.53
N ALA A 299 25.16 -10.78 20.65
CA ALA A 299 25.55 -11.45 21.87
C ALA A 299 25.96 -10.48 23.01
N ASP A 300 26.51 -9.32 22.66
CA ASP A 300 26.99 -8.32 23.63
C ASP A 300 25.84 -7.44 24.18
N ILE A 301 24.63 -7.50 23.58
CA ILE A 301 23.51 -6.70 24.00
C ILE A 301 22.95 -7.23 25.34
N GLU A 302 22.90 -6.36 26.34
CA GLU A 302 22.21 -6.61 27.60
C GLU A 302 20.71 -6.34 27.45
N ARG A 303 20.36 -5.16 26.87
CA ARG A 303 18.99 -4.75 26.54
C ARG A 303 18.96 -3.71 25.43
N ALA A 304 17.83 -3.61 24.74
CA ALA A 304 17.54 -2.57 23.78
C ALA A 304 16.18 -1.93 24.07
N ILE A 305 16.07 -0.61 23.90
CA ILE A 305 14.85 0.15 24.24
C ILE A 305 14.47 0.99 23.02
N VAL A 306 13.32 0.67 22.45
CA VAL A 306 12.66 1.50 21.40
C VAL A 306 11.73 2.50 22.07
N THR A 307 11.95 3.77 21.83
CA THR A 307 11.09 4.86 22.31
C THR A 307 10.40 5.51 21.12
N THR A 308 9.07 5.61 21.13
CA THR A 308 8.26 6.14 20.02
C THR A 308 6.93 6.72 20.57
N ASN A 309 5.98 7.12 19.69
CA ASN A 309 4.66 7.52 20.15
C ASN A 309 3.78 6.32 20.55
N ARG A 310 2.69 6.57 21.27
CA ARG A 310 1.77 5.54 21.79
C ARG A 310 1.18 4.65 20.69
N SER A 311 0.81 5.25 19.55
CA SER A 311 0.22 4.50 18.44
C SER A 311 1.19 3.49 17.86
N SER A 312 2.46 3.87 17.69
CA SER A 312 3.54 3.01 17.21
C SER A 312 3.95 1.99 18.27
N ALA A 313 4.12 2.41 19.54
CA ALA A 313 4.48 1.51 20.65
C ALA A 313 3.45 0.38 20.86
N GLY A 314 2.19 0.61 20.48
CA GLY A 314 1.16 -0.43 20.46
C GLY A 314 1.39 -1.56 19.45
N ARG A 315 2.34 -1.40 18.50
CA ARG A 315 2.76 -2.42 17.54
C ARG A 315 3.84 -3.31 18.15
N LEU A 316 3.46 -4.05 19.16
CA LEU A 316 4.36 -4.92 19.91
C LEU A 316 3.71 -6.28 20.16
N THR A 317 4.43 -7.33 19.81
CA THR A 317 4.23 -8.70 20.30
C THR A 317 5.58 -9.40 20.38
N TYR A 318 5.77 -10.21 21.41
CA TYR A 318 6.91 -11.11 21.54
C TYR A 318 6.58 -12.52 21.04
N GLU A 319 5.30 -12.84 20.96
CA GLU A 319 4.82 -14.15 20.50
C GLU A 319 4.55 -14.09 18.99
N ILE A 320 5.57 -14.46 18.21
CA ILE A 320 5.50 -14.45 16.76
C ILE A 320 5.00 -15.81 16.27
N LYS A 321 3.75 -15.87 15.84
CA LYS A 321 3.07 -17.09 15.36
C LYS A 321 2.82 -17.08 13.84
N SER A 322 3.04 -15.94 13.19
CA SER A 322 2.82 -15.79 11.76
C SER A 322 3.70 -14.67 11.18
N HIS A 323 3.81 -14.62 9.85
CA HIS A 323 4.45 -13.50 9.17
C HIS A 323 3.75 -12.16 9.49
N VAL A 324 2.44 -12.17 9.74
CA VAL A 324 1.68 -10.97 10.12
C VAL A 324 2.16 -10.43 11.47
N ASN A 325 2.38 -11.29 12.48
CA ASN A 325 2.97 -10.83 13.75
C ASN A 325 4.37 -10.25 13.54
N ALA A 326 5.20 -10.86 12.70
CA ALA A 326 6.54 -10.36 12.38
C ALA A 326 6.48 -8.95 11.74
N ILE A 327 5.54 -8.71 10.81
CA ILE A 327 5.31 -7.41 10.16
C ILE A 327 5.01 -6.30 11.17
N PHE A 328 4.27 -6.60 12.25
CA PHE A 328 3.75 -5.60 13.18
C PHE A 328 4.48 -5.58 14.54
N SER A 329 5.61 -6.23 14.69
CA SER A 329 6.36 -6.26 15.95
C SER A 329 7.64 -5.46 15.89
N HIS A 330 7.75 -4.35 16.65
CA HIS A 330 8.99 -3.62 16.85
C HIS A 330 10.12 -4.54 17.37
N ALA A 331 9.81 -5.36 18.37
CA ALA A 331 10.81 -6.25 18.97
C ALA A 331 11.37 -7.23 17.93
N TYR A 332 10.52 -7.84 17.11
CA TYR A 332 10.95 -8.75 16.04
C TYR A 332 11.81 -8.05 14.98
N GLN A 333 11.38 -6.88 14.50
CA GLN A 333 12.10 -6.16 13.45
C GLN A 333 13.46 -5.65 13.93
N VAL A 334 13.51 -5.08 15.14
CA VAL A 334 14.77 -4.61 15.75
C VAL A 334 15.70 -5.78 16.04
N ALA A 335 15.19 -6.90 16.62
CA ALA A 335 16.00 -8.11 16.83
C ALA A 335 16.59 -8.64 15.52
N THR A 336 15.80 -8.64 14.46
CA THR A 336 16.26 -9.08 13.13
C THR A 336 17.44 -8.23 12.66
N VAL A 337 17.34 -6.91 12.74
CA VAL A 337 18.42 -6.02 12.31
C VAL A 337 19.65 -6.11 13.20
N LEU A 338 19.47 -6.16 14.53
CA LEU A 338 20.59 -6.28 15.47
C LEU A 338 21.35 -7.62 15.31
N MET A 339 20.67 -8.69 14.84
CA MET A 339 21.29 -9.99 14.59
C MET A 339 21.90 -10.12 13.21
N ASP A 340 21.23 -9.64 12.15
CA ASP A 340 21.61 -9.89 10.75
C ASP A 340 22.25 -8.66 10.08
N GLY A 341 22.23 -7.49 10.71
CA GLY A 341 22.66 -6.22 10.15
C GLY A 341 21.70 -5.61 9.13
N LYS A 342 20.57 -6.27 8.83
CA LYS A 342 19.60 -5.84 7.83
C LYS A 342 18.21 -6.41 8.11
N PRO A 343 17.12 -5.76 7.63
CA PRO A 343 15.78 -6.33 7.69
C PRO A 343 15.65 -7.55 6.76
N SER A 344 14.77 -8.48 7.11
CA SER A 344 14.45 -9.68 6.33
C SER A 344 12.99 -9.68 5.88
N LEU A 345 12.66 -10.49 4.86
CA LEU A 345 11.27 -10.69 4.46
C LEU A 345 10.47 -11.35 5.60
N PRO A 346 9.21 -10.93 5.83
CA PRO A 346 8.39 -11.45 6.93
C PRO A 346 8.21 -12.97 6.92
N VAL A 347 8.26 -13.58 5.74
CA VAL A 347 8.11 -15.04 5.56
C VAL A 347 9.24 -15.86 6.20
N ALA A 348 10.38 -15.24 6.50
CA ALA A 348 11.49 -15.88 7.21
C ALA A 348 11.27 -16.02 8.74
N TRP A 349 10.07 -15.66 9.24
CA TRP A 349 9.80 -15.60 10.68
C TRP A 349 10.01 -16.95 11.40
N GLN A 350 9.67 -18.08 10.77
CA GLN A 350 9.80 -19.40 11.37
C GLN A 350 11.26 -19.75 11.67
N GLU A 351 12.16 -19.49 10.70
CA GLU A 351 13.59 -19.69 10.86
C GLU A 351 14.15 -18.83 12.01
N LYS A 352 13.74 -17.53 12.04
CA LYS A 352 14.17 -16.60 13.10
C LYS A 352 13.70 -17.06 14.48
N VAL A 353 12.42 -17.33 14.61
CA VAL A 353 11.81 -17.74 15.88
C VAL A 353 12.31 -19.11 16.34
N GLY A 354 12.70 -19.99 15.42
CA GLY A 354 13.35 -21.27 15.75
C GLY A 354 14.77 -21.15 16.31
N ASN A 355 15.40 -19.97 16.21
CA ASN A 355 16.76 -19.74 16.73
C ASN A 355 16.71 -19.29 18.21
N PRO A 356 17.26 -20.07 19.17
CA PRO A 356 17.27 -19.68 20.59
C PRO A 356 17.95 -18.35 20.89
N ALA A 357 19.03 -18.01 20.17
CA ALA A 357 19.71 -16.72 20.33
C ALA A 357 18.86 -15.54 19.87
N PHE A 358 18.01 -15.74 18.85
CA PHE A 358 17.03 -14.74 18.42
C PHE A 358 15.95 -14.54 19.49
N GLN A 359 15.42 -15.62 20.05
CA GLN A 359 14.40 -15.55 21.12
C GLN A 359 14.92 -14.83 22.37
N ASP A 360 16.17 -15.13 22.75
CA ASP A 360 16.82 -14.48 23.87
C ASP A 360 16.99 -12.96 23.60
N LEU A 361 17.48 -12.57 22.41
CA LEU A 361 17.57 -11.17 22.02
C LEU A 361 16.19 -10.49 21.97
N LEU A 362 15.19 -11.15 21.37
CA LEU A 362 13.82 -10.66 21.28
C LEU A 362 13.25 -10.30 22.65
N SER A 363 13.51 -11.12 23.66
CA SER A 363 13.03 -10.93 25.05
C SER A 363 13.67 -9.72 25.76
N ARG A 364 14.82 -9.25 25.27
CA ARG A 364 15.58 -8.10 25.83
C ARG A 364 15.23 -6.77 25.16
N ILE A 365 14.31 -6.77 24.18
CA ILE A 365 13.88 -5.55 23.51
C ILE A 365 12.62 -5.03 24.18
N GLU A 366 12.70 -3.82 24.69
CA GLU A 366 11.60 -3.09 25.31
C GLU A 366 11.07 -2.02 24.35
N VAL A 367 9.76 -1.78 24.34
CA VAL A 367 9.13 -0.72 23.53
C VAL A 367 8.34 0.19 24.45
N ARG A 368 8.60 1.50 24.38
CA ARG A 368 8.02 2.51 25.25
C ARG A 368 7.38 3.64 24.44
N ALA A 369 6.28 4.17 24.94
CA ALA A 369 5.73 5.43 24.47
C ALA A 369 6.34 6.60 25.23
N ASP A 370 6.68 7.69 24.51
CA ASP A 370 7.17 8.93 25.13
C ASP A 370 6.37 10.13 24.63
N PRO A 371 5.91 11.02 25.55
CA PRO A 371 5.16 12.22 25.19
C PRO A 371 5.86 13.15 24.19
N LYS A 372 7.19 13.13 24.13
CA LYS A 372 7.93 13.95 23.16
C LYS A 372 7.54 13.66 21.71
N TYR A 373 7.13 12.41 21.40
CA TYR A 373 6.70 11.96 20.09
C TYR A 373 5.20 12.05 19.83
N GLU A 374 4.37 12.29 20.85
CA GLU A 374 2.92 12.45 20.69
C GLU A 374 2.55 13.70 19.89
N LYS A 375 3.25 14.81 20.11
CA LYS A 375 3.02 16.07 19.38
C LYS A 375 3.20 15.93 17.87
N GLN A 376 4.17 15.12 17.42
CA GLN A 376 4.36 14.84 16.00
C GLN A 376 3.19 14.04 15.42
N PHE A 377 2.64 13.11 16.18
CA PHE A 377 1.46 12.35 15.76
C PHE A 377 0.21 13.23 15.66
N GLU A 378 0.02 14.18 16.56
CA GLU A 378 -1.08 15.14 16.54
C GLU A 378 -1.00 16.12 15.35
N HIS A 379 0.22 16.54 14.99
CA HIS A 379 0.48 17.49 13.91
C HIS A 379 0.97 16.81 12.63
N ARG A 380 0.63 15.54 12.44
CA ARG A 380 1.06 14.75 11.28
C ARG A 380 0.69 15.43 9.96
N SER A 381 1.66 15.48 9.08
CA SER A 381 1.54 15.95 7.69
C SER A 381 2.53 15.17 6.83
N VAL A 382 2.50 15.40 5.54
CA VAL A 382 3.49 14.81 4.62
C VAL A 382 4.93 15.21 4.96
N HIS A 383 5.12 16.38 5.60
CA HIS A 383 6.41 16.90 6.04
C HIS A 383 6.75 16.60 7.51
N GLN A 384 5.89 15.94 8.24
CA GLN A 384 6.09 15.51 9.61
C GLN A 384 5.58 14.10 9.80
N PRO A 385 6.40 13.08 9.45
CA PRO A 385 6.01 11.69 9.58
C PRO A 385 5.64 11.38 11.01
N PRO A 386 4.50 10.67 11.21
CA PRO A 386 3.90 10.55 12.53
C PRO A 386 4.57 9.50 13.43
N TRP A 387 5.59 8.78 12.96
CA TRP A 387 6.15 7.63 13.69
C TRP A 387 7.68 7.68 13.83
N PRO A 388 8.23 8.73 14.49
CA PRO A 388 9.64 8.77 14.83
C PRO A 388 9.97 7.74 15.89
N ALA A 389 11.23 7.34 15.98
CA ALA A 389 11.70 6.44 17.03
C ALA A 389 13.15 6.73 17.41
N GLU A 390 13.46 6.49 18.68
CA GLU A 390 14.82 6.36 19.22
C GLU A 390 15.05 4.90 19.62
N LEU A 391 16.20 4.34 19.27
CA LEU A 391 16.67 3.06 19.76
C LEU A 391 17.91 3.30 20.64
N GLN A 392 17.82 2.87 21.88
CA GLN A 392 18.95 2.79 22.81
C GLN A 392 19.38 1.33 22.99
N VAL A 393 20.67 1.06 22.85
CA VAL A 393 21.27 -0.27 23.07
C VAL A 393 22.27 -0.19 24.22
N HIS A 394 22.09 -1.03 25.22
CA HIS A 394 22.99 -1.19 26.36
C HIS A 394 23.76 -2.50 26.20
N LEU A 395 25.08 -2.43 26.25
CA LEU A 395 25.94 -3.59 26.16
C LEU A 395 26.31 -4.13 27.56
N ARG A 396 26.63 -5.41 27.63
CA ARG A 396 27.05 -6.10 28.87
C ARG A 396 28.33 -5.54 29.49
N ASP A 397 29.18 -4.87 28.71
CA ASP A 397 30.40 -4.19 29.18
C ASP A 397 30.14 -2.76 29.71
N GLY A 398 28.86 -2.32 29.73
CA GLY A 398 28.42 -1.03 30.23
C GLY A 398 28.38 0.08 29.19
N ARG A 399 28.86 -0.14 27.96
CA ARG A 399 28.71 0.85 26.87
C ARG A 399 27.25 1.01 26.49
N ARG A 400 26.90 2.23 26.07
CA ARG A 400 25.55 2.58 25.63
C ARG A 400 25.61 3.36 24.32
N PHE A 401 24.73 3.02 23.42
CA PHE A 401 24.60 3.67 22.13
C PHE A 401 23.14 4.05 21.88
N ALA A 402 22.91 5.15 21.15
CA ALA A 402 21.57 5.59 20.80
C ALA A 402 21.54 6.13 19.37
N SER A 403 20.44 5.90 18.67
CA SER A 403 20.14 6.49 17.36
C SER A 403 18.68 6.92 17.33
N GLU A 404 18.44 8.16 16.94
CA GLU A 404 17.11 8.73 16.75
C GLU A 404 16.84 8.94 15.26
N VAL A 405 15.68 8.53 14.78
CA VAL A 405 15.22 8.72 13.41
C VAL A 405 13.86 9.40 13.43
N LEU A 406 13.80 10.62 12.94
CA LEU A 406 12.57 11.41 12.88
C LEU A 406 11.81 11.17 11.57
N SER A 407 12.52 11.05 10.44
CA SER A 407 11.98 10.81 9.10
C SER A 407 12.79 9.68 8.44
N PRO A 408 12.31 8.43 8.55
CA PRO A 408 13.01 7.29 7.97
C PRO A 408 13.01 7.33 6.44
N LYS A 409 13.99 6.66 5.84
CA LYS A 409 14.10 6.53 4.38
C LYS A 409 12.78 6.11 3.74
N GLY A 410 12.49 6.73 2.62
CA GLY A 410 11.27 6.54 1.82
C GLY A 410 10.18 7.56 2.11
N ASP A 411 10.23 8.32 3.20
CA ASP A 411 9.30 9.43 3.46
C ASP A 411 9.48 10.56 2.44
N PRO A 412 8.47 11.41 2.20
CA PRO A 412 8.58 12.54 1.28
C PRO A 412 9.76 13.49 1.59
N ASP A 413 10.14 13.65 2.87
CA ASP A 413 11.29 14.47 3.29
C ASP A 413 12.63 13.72 3.23
N ASN A 414 12.61 12.41 3.09
CA ASN A 414 13.79 11.55 2.93
C ASN A 414 13.51 10.48 1.86
N PRO A 415 13.21 10.88 0.61
CA PRO A 415 12.64 10.00 -0.37
C PRO A 415 13.64 8.95 -0.88
N MET A 416 13.12 7.80 -1.27
CA MET A 416 13.88 6.88 -2.13
C MET A 416 14.07 7.52 -3.51
N SER A 417 15.30 7.48 -4.01
CA SER A 417 15.60 7.89 -5.37
C SER A 417 14.99 6.91 -6.39
N PRO A 418 14.79 7.32 -7.64
CA PRO A 418 14.36 6.42 -8.70
C PRO A 418 15.25 5.18 -8.85
N THR A 419 16.56 5.32 -8.63
CA THR A 419 17.53 4.22 -8.65
C THR A 419 17.25 3.23 -7.52
N GLU A 420 17.04 3.70 -6.29
CA GLU A 420 16.73 2.83 -5.15
C GLU A 420 15.41 2.08 -5.32
N VAL A 421 14.38 2.71 -5.92
CA VAL A 421 13.11 2.03 -6.24
C VAL A 421 13.35 0.95 -7.30
N LYS A 422 14.14 1.23 -8.33
CA LYS A 422 14.51 0.26 -9.37
C LYS A 422 15.34 -0.91 -8.80
N GLU A 423 16.28 -0.65 -7.92
CA GLU A 423 17.06 -1.69 -7.22
C GLU A 423 16.17 -2.55 -6.34
N LYS A 424 15.20 -1.96 -5.64
CA LYS A 424 14.17 -2.71 -4.89
C LYS A 424 13.39 -3.64 -5.81
N PHE A 425 12.92 -3.13 -6.95
CA PHE A 425 12.23 -3.93 -7.96
C PHE A 425 13.08 -5.11 -8.42
N VAL A 426 14.31 -4.84 -8.88
CA VAL A 426 15.23 -5.88 -9.39
C VAL A 426 15.47 -6.94 -8.33
N ARG A 427 15.80 -6.54 -7.10
CA ARG A 427 16.03 -7.46 -5.98
C ARG A 427 14.84 -8.39 -5.70
N LEU A 428 13.61 -7.86 -5.78
CA LEU A 428 12.41 -8.66 -5.56
C LEU A 428 12.07 -9.54 -6.77
N ALA A 429 12.16 -9.01 -7.97
CA ALA A 429 11.82 -9.71 -9.19
C ALA A 429 12.79 -10.88 -9.48
N THR A 430 14.09 -10.70 -9.18
CA THR A 430 15.12 -11.74 -9.40
C THR A 430 14.99 -12.95 -8.50
N THR A 431 14.07 -12.95 -7.54
CA THR A 431 13.71 -14.16 -6.81
C THR A 431 13.00 -15.20 -7.68
N VAL A 432 12.43 -14.77 -8.83
CA VAL A 432 11.61 -15.64 -9.72
C VAL A 432 11.88 -15.48 -11.21
N ILE A 433 12.50 -14.38 -11.64
CA ILE A 433 12.88 -14.15 -13.04
C ILE A 433 14.37 -13.80 -13.14
N SER A 434 14.94 -13.92 -14.33
CA SER A 434 16.34 -13.56 -14.57
C SER A 434 16.56 -12.04 -14.41
N GLU A 435 17.78 -11.65 -14.05
CA GLU A 435 18.19 -10.25 -13.93
C GLU A 435 18.00 -9.48 -15.24
N SER A 436 18.32 -10.12 -16.37
CA SER A 436 18.09 -9.56 -17.70
C SER A 436 16.62 -9.22 -17.95
N LYS A 437 15.71 -10.13 -17.59
CA LYS A 437 14.26 -9.92 -17.71
C LYS A 437 13.77 -8.83 -16.74
N ALA A 438 14.29 -8.78 -15.52
CA ALA A 438 13.96 -7.71 -14.57
C ALA A 438 14.37 -6.33 -15.13
N HIS A 439 15.57 -6.21 -15.69
CA HIS A 439 16.01 -4.97 -16.33
C HIS A 439 15.21 -4.62 -17.59
N GLU A 440 14.75 -5.60 -18.35
CA GLU A 440 13.85 -5.40 -19.49
C GLU A 440 12.52 -4.78 -19.05
N ILE A 441 11.90 -5.33 -18.03
CA ILE A 441 10.66 -4.80 -17.45
C ILE A 441 10.88 -3.37 -16.94
N ALA A 442 11.97 -3.12 -16.21
CA ALA A 442 12.26 -1.78 -15.70
C ALA A 442 12.41 -0.75 -16.84
N ARG A 443 13.12 -1.09 -17.92
CA ARG A 443 13.24 -0.21 -19.11
C ARG A 443 11.91 0.00 -19.82
N LEU A 444 11.05 -1.01 -19.87
CA LEU A 444 9.70 -0.87 -20.44
C LEU A 444 8.85 0.09 -19.62
N ILE A 445 8.90 0.00 -18.31
CA ILE A 445 8.18 0.93 -17.42
C ILE A 445 8.73 2.36 -17.53
N GLU A 446 10.03 2.55 -17.69
CA GLU A 446 10.64 3.87 -17.94
C GLU A 446 10.05 4.56 -19.19
N ARG A 447 9.58 3.79 -20.16
CA ARG A 447 8.97 4.27 -21.41
C ARG A 447 7.53 3.77 -21.59
N LEU A 448 6.81 3.64 -20.47
CA LEU A 448 5.48 3.03 -20.48
C LEU A 448 4.49 3.77 -21.40
N GLU A 449 4.62 5.10 -21.54
CA GLU A 449 3.81 5.91 -22.47
C GLU A 449 4.00 5.57 -23.97
N GLU A 450 5.05 4.83 -24.33
CA GLU A 450 5.31 4.37 -25.68
C GLU A 450 4.71 2.99 -25.95
N VAL A 451 4.28 2.28 -24.91
CA VAL A 451 3.71 0.93 -25.01
C VAL A 451 2.30 1.00 -25.60
N SER A 452 2.11 0.31 -26.72
CA SER A 452 0.80 0.27 -27.40
C SER A 452 -0.22 -0.63 -26.70
N HIS A 453 0.24 -1.73 -26.09
CA HIS A 453 -0.62 -2.72 -25.43
C HIS A 453 -0.03 -3.16 -24.09
N VAL A 454 -0.74 -2.91 -23.01
CA VAL A 454 -0.33 -3.34 -21.65
C VAL A 454 -0.20 -4.87 -21.55
N GLY A 455 -0.88 -5.63 -22.40
CA GLY A 455 -0.73 -7.07 -22.51
C GLY A 455 0.72 -7.54 -22.73
N ASP A 456 1.54 -6.74 -23.44
CA ASP A 456 2.96 -7.06 -23.66
C ASP A 456 3.75 -7.01 -22.34
N LEU A 457 3.48 -6.00 -21.51
CA LEU A 457 4.04 -5.94 -20.15
C LEU A 457 3.60 -7.16 -19.33
N MET A 458 2.31 -7.52 -19.39
CA MET A 458 1.77 -8.63 -18.57
C MET A 458 2.40 -9.97 -18.95
N GLN A 459 2.78 -10.20 -20.22
CA GLN A 459 3.51 -11.39 -20.64
C GLN A 459 4.90 -11.48 -20.02
N LEU A 460 5.59 -10.36 -19.83
CA LEU A 460 6.90 -10.33 -19.16
C LEU A 460 6.81 -10.67 -17.67
N LEU A 461 5.64 -10.54 -17.06
CA LEU A 461 5.43 -10.79 -15.63
C LEU A 461 5.07 -12.26 -15.31
N VAL A 462 5.06 -13.12 -16.32
CA VAL A 462 4.86 -14.58 -16.17
C VAL A 462 6.19 -15.26 -15.85
N VAL A 463 6.19 -16.08 -14.80
CA VAL A 463 7.33 -16.92 -14.43
C VAL A 463 7.21 -18.26 -15.17
N LYS A 464 8.17 -18.54 -16.02
CA LYS A 464 8.27 -19.82 -16.77
C LYS A 464 9.08 -20.83 -16.00
#